data_a0db1c133a482d1fb3e4291fea84bba1
#
_entry.id   a0db1c133a482d1fb3e4291fea84bba1
#
_cell.length_a   1.000
_cell.length_b   1.000
_cell.length_c   1.000
_cell.angle_alpha   90.00
_cell.angle_beta   90.00
_cell.angle_gamma   90.00
#
_symmetry.space_group_name_H-M   'P 1'
#
loop_
_entity.id
_entity.type
_entity.pdbx_description
1 polymer ?
#
loop_
_entity_poly.entity_id
_entity_poly.type
_entity_poly.pdbx_seq_one_letter_code
_entity_poly.pdbx_strand_id
1 'polypeptide(L)'
;TREHHDIETSPDGTGDDSHCLRGEALVASFLPLAHLAPVIRWHHADVPTLEGLDITPAARLLANLVHLADRVDVLITAAGADDLLLARAPVLDAVREQRGTFFRPDATDAFLDVASHEAFWLTLEPRALGPYLGRLARHRADQEMTVAELRQLAVVFATIVDAKSPFTAEHSLRVAAVARRLADAAHLDEERQGLVEVAALLHDIGKLRVPDQILEKPGKLDGKERMRVTRHAFDTWQILSRIDGFEEMARWAAYHHEWVRGGGYPFGVSGKDLGPEARLVAVADVFQALRQDRPYRGRMPLSVALGHIDAMAVEGKLDGDFVSLLHRDIVGCEAAATGA
;
A
#
# COMPACT_ATOMS: atom_id res chain seq x y z
N THR A 1 14.54 3.98 3.01
CA THR A 1 14.84 4.33 4.43
C THR A 1 16.12 5.15 4.61
N ARG A 2 17.10 5.13 3.68
CA ARG A 2 18.24 6.04 3.73
C ARG A 2 18.03 7.31 2.89
N GLU A 3 17.29 7.25 1.80
CA GLU A 3 16.95 8.43 0.99
C GLU A 3 16.00 9.41 1.68
N HIS A 4 15.13 8.94 2.60
CA HIS A 4 14.35 9.83 3.47
C HIS A 4 15.21 10.62 4.46
N HIS A 5 16.37 10.09 4.88
CA HIS A 5 17.27 10.80 5.80
C HIS A 5 18.06 11.93 5.13
N ASP A 6 18.42 11.78 3.84
CA ASP A 6 19.21 12.78 3.13
C ASP A 6 18.39 13.99 2.62
N ILE A 7 17.07 13.82 2.49
CA ILE A 7 16.15 14.86 2.01
C ILE A 7 15.78 15.86 3.14
N GLU A 8 15.83 15.42 4.40
CA GLU A 8 15.35 16.20 5.55
C GLU A 8 16.43 17.02 6.26
N THR A 9 17.68 16.98 5.82
CA THR A 9 18.79 17.68 6.47
C THR A 9 19.16 19.00 5.83
N SER A 10 18.44 19.48 4.81
CA SER A 10 18.65 20.81 4.27
C SER A 10 18.07 21.86 5.23
N PRO A 11 18.91 22.73 5.82
CA PRO A 11 18.45 23.76 6.76
C PRO A 11 17.53 24.82 6.14
N ASP A 12 17.40 24.81 4.82
CA ASP A 12 16.72 25.82 4.00
C ASP A 12 15.36 25.36 3.42
N GLY A 13 14.86 24.18 3.81
CA GLY A 13 13.54 23.71 3.36
C GLY A 13 13.44 23.39 1.86
N THR A 14 14.56 23.27 1.15
CA THR A 14 14.60 22.93 -0.29
C THR A 14 14.61 21.42 -0.54
N GLY A 15 13.99 20.64 0.36
CA GLY A 15 13.75 19.22 0.15
C GLY A 15 12.86 18.96 -1.07
N ASP A 16 13.03 17.82 -1.72
CA ASP A 16 12.18 17.41 -2.84
C ASP A 16 10.70 17.25 -2.41
N ASP A 17 9.90 18.31 -2.62
CA ASP A 17 8.44 18.33 -2.37
C ASP A 17 7.65 17.36 -3.27
N SER A 18 8.32 16.53 -4.05
CA SER A 18 7.67 15.63 -5.01
C SER A 18 6.72 14.64 -4.34
N HIS A 19 7.04 14.18 -3.12
CA HIS A 19 6.17 13.28 -2.37
C HIS A 19 4.90 14.00 -1.85
N CYS A 20 5.00 15.29 -1.48
CA CYS A 20 3.86 16.12 -1.08
C CYS A 20 2.89 16.30 -2.25
N LEU A 21 3.40 16.57 -3.46
CA LEU A 21 2.59 16.70 -4.69
C LEU A 21 1.93 15.37 -5.08
N ARG A 22 2.69 14.26 -5.02
CA ARG A 22 2.14 12.93 -5.31
C ARG A 22 1.09 12.52 -4.29
N GLY A 23 1.36 12.76 -3.01
CA GLY A 23 0.43 12.48 -1.92
C GLY A 23 -0.86 13.28 -2.04
N GLU A 24 -0.77 14.59 -2.36
CA GLU A 24 -1.92 15.44 -2.65
C GLU A 24 -2.78 14.85 -3.78
N ALA A 25 -2.16 14.52 -4.92
CA ALA A 25 -2.87 13.97 -6.08
C ALA A 25 -3.56 12.64 -5.75
N LEU A 26 -2.90 11.76 -5.01
CA LEU A 26 -3.45 10.47 -4.57
C LEU A 26 -4.66 10.67 -3.65
N VAL A 27 -4.53 11.49 -2.61
CA VAL A 27 -5.62 11.73 -1.65
C VAL A 27 -6.80 12.48 -2.30
N ALA A 28 -6.53 13.42 -3.21
CA ALA A 28 -7.56 14.14 -3.96
C ALA A 28 -8.39 13.21 -4.86
N SER A 29 -7.84 12.10 -5.32
CA SER A 29 -8.54 11.11 -6.15
C SER A 29 -9.55 10.25 -5.38
N PHE A 30 -9.49 10.23 -4.04
CA PHE A 30 -10.41 9.49 -3.18
C PHE A 30 -11.36 10.47 -2.47
N LEU A 31 -12.58 10.59 -2.98
CA LEU A 31 -13.55 11.60 -2.53
C LEU A 31 -13.73 11.71 -1.00
N PRO A 32 -13.84 10.60 -0.23
CA PRO A 32 -13.99 10.70 1.23
C PRO A 32 -12.81 11.40 1.93
N LEU A 33 -11.60 11.34 1.38
CA LEU A 33 -10.41 11.97 1.94
C LEU A 33 -9.90 13.19 1.14
N ALA A 34 -10.55 13.55 0.02
CA ALA A 34 -10.11 14.65 -0.85
C ALA A 34 -9.92 15.99 -0.12
N HIS A 35 -10.71 16.23 0.94
CA HIS A 35 -10.58 17.40 1.80
C HIS A 35 -9.25 17.48 2.57
N LEU A 36 -8.52 16.36 2.68
CA LEU A 36 -7.19 16.29 3.31
C LEU A 36 -6.04 16.53 2.31
N ALA A 37 -6.31 16.65 1.01
CA ALA A 37 -5.28 16.88 0.00
C ALA A 37 -4.40 18.11 0.30
N PRO A 38 -4.94 19.28 0.71
CA PRO A 38 -4.12 20.41 1.12
C PRO A 38 -3.27 20.14 2.37
N VAL A 39 -3.73 19.27 3.27
CA VAL A 39 -2.96 18.85 4.45
C VAL A 39 -1.71 18.11 4.02
N ILE A 40 -1.85 17.13 3.13
CA ILE A 40 -0.73 16.35 2.59
C ILE A 40 0.19 17.24 1.73
N ARG A 41 -0.37 18.17 0.96
CA ARG A 41 0.43 19.10 0.14
C ARG A 41 1.39 19.95 0.95
N TRP A 42 0.95 20.41 2.13
CA TRP A 42 1.65 21.44 2.91
C TRP A 42 2.15 20.95 4.27
N HIS A 43 2.28 19.64 4.47
CA HIS A 43 2.67 19.10 5.78
C HIS A 43 4.14 19.37 6.16
N HIS A 44 4.98 19.85 5.26
CA HIS A 44 6.35 20.31 5.57
C HIS A 44 6.49 21.84 5.60
N ALA A 45 5.41 22.58 5.35
CA ALA A 45 5.47 24.03 5.35
C ALA A 45 5.61 24.59 6.77
N ASP A 46 6.41 25.64 6.93
CA ASP A 46 6.56 26.40 8.16
C ASP A 46 5.30 27.24 8.47
N VAL A 47 5.22 27.80 9.68
CA VAL A 47 4.05 28.55 10.14
C VAL A 47 3.80 29.78 9.26
N PRO A 48 4.81 30.64 8.95
CA PRO A 48 4.61 31.80 8.08
C PRO A 48 4.07 31.43 6.69
N THR A 49 4.59 30.37 6.08
CA THR A 49 4.12 29.88 4.78
C THR A 49 2.67 29.43 4.88
N LEU A 50 2.32 28.61 5.87
CA LEU A 50 0.94 28.13 6.08
C LEU A 50 -0.05 29.26 6.30
N GLU A 51 0.35 30.35 6.98
CA GLU A 51 -0.49 31.52 7.23
C GLU A 51 -0.77 32.32 5.95
N GLY A 52 0.16 32.31 5.00
CA GLY A 52 0.00 32.98 3.70
C GLY A 52 -0.82 32.21 2.68
N LEU A 53 -1.17 30.94 2.92
CA LEU A 53 -1.92 30.12 1.97
C LEU A 53 -3.42 30.35 2.03
N ASP A 54 -4.08 30.26 0.87
CA ASP A 54 -5.55 30.25 0.76
C ASP A 54 -6.10 28.83 0.96
N ILE A 55 -5.99 28.32 2.19
CA ILE A 55 -6.51 27.03 2.63
C ILE A 55 -7.33 27.22 3.91
N THR A 56 -8.21 26.25 4.23
CA THR A 56 -9.05 26.35 5.42
C THR A 56 -8.20 26.38 6.70
N PRO A 57 -8.67 27.04 7.78
CA PRO A 57 -7.99 27.04 9.08
C PRO A 57 -7.75 25.61 9.62
N ALA A 58 -8.70 24.69 9.37
CA ALA A 58 -8.58 23.29 9.75
C ALA A 58 -7.46 22.59 8.98
N ALA A 59 -7.37 22.77 7.66
CA ALA A 59 -6.30 22.21 6.84
C ALA A 59 -4.94 22.74 7.28
N ARG A 60 -4.84 24.04 7.58
CA ARG A 60 -3.61 24.68 8.07
C ARG A 60 -3.15 24.10 9.41
N LEU A 61 -4.08 23.91 10.34
CA LEU A 61 -3.79 23.28 11.63
C LEU A 61 -3.35 21.83 11.44
N LEU A 62 -4.10 21.04 10.66
CA LEU A 62 -3.79 19.64 10.44
C LEU A 62 -2.45 19.44 9.73
N ALA A 63 -2.11 20.27 8.72
CA ALA A 63 -0.82 20.22 8.06
C ALA A 63 0.33 20.43 9.05
N ASN A 64 0.20 21.41 9.95
CA ASN A 64 1.22 21.66 10.96
C ASN A 64 1.30 20.55 12.03
N LEU A 65 0.18 19.94 12.42
CA LEU A 65 0.17 18.79 13.33
C LEU A 65 0.83 17.56 12.69
N VAL A 66 0.61 17.32 11.40
CA VAL A 66 1.30 16.25 10.66
C VAL A 66 2.78 16.53 10.60
N HIS A 67 3.20 17.78 10.31
CA HIS A 67 4.61 18.19 10.32
C HIS A 67 5.27 17.91 11.68
N LEU A 68 4.63 18.31 12.76
CA LEU A 68 5.13 18.06 14.12
C LEU A 68 5.30 16.56 14.40
N ALA A 69 4.28 15.75 14.05
CA ALA A 69 4.32 14.30 14.27
C ALA A 69 5.41 13.62 13.45
N ASP A 70 5.54 13.97 12.17
CA ASP A 70 6.59 13.49 11.27
C ASP A 70 7.99 13.85 11.81
N ARG A 71 8.19 15.09 12.20
CA ARG A 71 9.46 15.53 12.75
C ARG A 71 9.83 14.83 14.05
N VAL A 72 8.87 14.57 14.93
CA VAL A 72 9.07 13.79 16.16
C VAL A 72 9.51 12.35 15.83
N ASP A 73 8.88 11.70 14.84
CA ASP A 73 9.26 10.34 14.41
C ASP A 73 10.69 10.29 13.86
N VAL A 74 11.05 11.27 13.01
CA VAL A 74 12.42 11.42 12.48
C VAL A 74 13.43 11.61 13.59
N LEU A 75 13.16 12.48 14.56
CA LEU A 75 14.06 12.75 15.68
C LEU A 75 14.24 11.51 16.57
N ILE A 76 13.19 10.76 16.84
CA ILE A 76 13.24 9.48 17.57
C ILE A 76 14.13 8.49 16.83
N THR A 77 13.91 8.35 15.52
CA THR A 77 14.68 7.44 14.67
C THR A 77 16.15 7.83 14.61
N ALA A 78 16.45 9.12 14.46
CA ALA A 78 17.81 9.66 14.42
C ALA A 78 18.55 9.49 15.74
N ALA A 79 17.85 9.54 16.87
CA ALA A 79 18.44 9.32 18.20
C ALA A 79 19.01 7.89 18.36
N GLY A 80 18.57 6.93 17.51
CA GLY A 80 19.10 5.56 17.50
C GLY A 80 18.98 4.85 18.86
N ALA A 81 18.08 5.35 19.74
CA ALA A 81 17.94 4.84 21.06
C ALA A 81 17.15 3.52 21.06
N ASP A 82 17.71 2.48 21.66
CA ASP A 82 17.01 1.21 21.90
C ASP A 82 15.82 1.40 22.88
N ASP A 83 15.80 2.51 23.61
CA ASP A 83 14.76 2.90 24.57
C ASP A 83 14.26 4.31 24.25
N LEU A 84 12.97 4.45 23.97
CA LEU A 84 12.33 5.72 23.62
C LEU A 84 12.41 6.78 24.73
N LEU A 85 12.55 6.36 26.00
CA LEU A 85 12.74 7.29 27.12
C LEU A 85 14.08 8.03 27.02
N LEU A 86 15.11 7.44 26.42
CA LEU A 86 16.39 8.09 26.18
C LEU A 86 16.31 9.17 25.07
N ALA A 87 15.41 9.00 24.11
CA ALA A 87 15.18 9.98 23.08
C ALA A 87 14.37 11.20 23.55
N ARG A 88 13.68 11.09 24.71
CA ARG A 88 12.74 12.10 25.21
C ARG A 88 13.34 13.50 25.29
N ALA A 89 14.42 13.68 26.04
CA ALA A 89 14.98 15.02 26.28
C ALA A 89 15.42 15.72 25.00
N PRO A 90 16.26 15.11 24.13
CA PRO A 90 16.66 15.77 22.88
C PRO A 90 15.48 16.08 21.94
N VAL A 91 14.44 15.22 21.87
CA VAL A 91 13.26 15.48 21.05
C VAL A 91 12.46 16.68 21.59
N LEU A 92 12.22 16.73 22.92
CA LEU A 92 11.52 17.87 23.54
C LEU A 92 12.24 19.18 23.31
N ASP A 93 13.57 19.20 23.41
CA ASP A 93 14.38 20.39 23.20
C ASP A 93 14.34 20.85 21.74
N ALA A 94 14.51 19.94 20.81
CA ALA A 94 14.44 20.23 19.37
C ALA A 94 13.06 20.79 18.97
N VAL A 95 11.96 20.22 19.47
CA VAL A 95 10.61 20.71 19.19
C VAL A 95 10.38 22.08 19.83
N ARG A 96 10.89 22.33 21.04
CA ARG A 96 10.78 23.62 21.72
C ARG A 96 11.49 24.74 20.96
N GLU A 97 12.67 24.46 20.39
CA GLU A 97 13.43 25.42 19.60
C GLU A 97 12.71 25.88 18.33
N GLN A 98 11.84 25.03 17.80
CA GLN A 98 11.07 25.30 16.57
C GLN A 98 9.68 25.91 16.82
N ARG A 99 9.35 26.23 18.09
CA ARG A 99 8.09 26.85 18.48
C ARG A 99 7.91 28.23 17.81
N GLY A 100 6.83 28.41 17.07
CA GLY A 100 6.48 29.65 16.37
C GLY A 100 7.18 29.84 15.03
N THR A 101 8.10 28.93 14.66
CA THR A 101 8.76 28.90 13.32
C THR A 101 8.21 27.76 12.48
N PHE A 102 8.63 26.54 12.75
CA PHE A 102 8.10 25.35 12.07
C PHE A 102 6.79 24.87 12.67
N PHE A 103 6.61 25.00 13.99
CA PHE A 103 5.43 24.52 14.68
C PHE A 103 4.65 25.64 15.34
N ARG A 104 3.33 25.57 15.21
CA ARG A 104 2.43 26.51 15.87
C ARG A 104 2.64 26.47 17.39
N PRO A 105 2.59 27.63 18.05
CA PRO A 105 2.80 27.68 19.51
C PRO A 105 1.84 26.79 20.30
N ASP A 106 0.55 26.79 19.95
CA ASP A 106 -0.47 25.97 20.60
C ASP A 106 -0.26 24.46 20.42
N ALA A 107 0.14 24.03 19.22
CA ALA A 107 0.48 22.63 18.94
C ALA A 107 1.74 22.20 19.69
N THR A 108 2.78 23.04 19.69
CA THR A 108 4.01 22.78 20.45
C THR A 108 3.74 22.64 21.93
N ASP A 109 2.99 23.57 22.53
CA ASP A 109 2.70 23.58 23.96
C ASP A 109 1.90 22.32 24.35
N ALA A 110 0.90 21.93 23.55
CA ALA A 110 0.15 20.70 23.78
C ALA A 110 1.02 19.44 23.66
N PHE A 111 1.92 19.38 22.68
CA PHE A 111 2.87 18.27 22.53
C PHE A 111 3.82 18.20 23.75
N LEU A 112 4.43 19.31 24.15
CA LEU A 112 5.36 19.36 25.25
C LEU A 112 4.70 18.95 26.57
N ASP A 113 3.43 19.31 26.79
CA ASP A 113 2.67 18.88 27.96
C ASP A 113 2.49 17.36 27.98
N VAL A 114 1.94 16.76 26.92
CA VAL A 114 1.70 15.31 26.83
C VAL A 114 3.01 14.53 26.85
N ALA A 115 4.01 14.95 26.10
CA ALA A 115 5.32 14.29 26.00
C ALA A 115 6.22 14.50 27.21
N SER A 116 5.82 15.37 28.17
CA SER A 116 6.46 15.47 29.48
C SER A 116 6.31 14.20 30.30
N HIS A 117 5.32 13.36 30.02
CA HIS A 117 5.00 12.13 30.72
C HIS A 117 5.65 10.91 30.04
N GLU A 118 6.28 10.05 30.83
CA GLU A 118 6.89 8.81 30.33
C GLU A 118 5.88 7.89 29.62
N ALA A 119 4.63 7.89 30.08
CA ALA A 119 3.56 7.10 29.50
C ALA A 119 3.32 7.39 28.01
N PHE A 120 3.54 8.63 27.56
CA PHE A 120 3.48 8.99 26.12
C PHE A 120 4.51 8.17 25.33
N TRP A 121 5.77 8.20 25.74
CA TRP A 121 6.87 7.50 25.05
C TRP A 121 6.70 5.99 25.08
N LEU A 122 6.34 5.43 26.21
CA LEU A 122 6.08 3.99 26.35
C LEU A 122 4.88 3.53 25.52
N THR A 123 3.91 4.43 25.25
CA THR A 123 2.78 4.13 24.38
C THR A 123 3.19 4.04 22.91
N LEU A 124 4.25 4.72 22.49
CA LEU A 124 4.79 4.65 21.13
C LEU A 124 5.55 3.34 20.84
N GLU A 125 5.91 2.56 21.89
CA GLU A 125 6.54 1.26 21.66
C GLU A 125 5.61 0.33 20.85
N PRO A 126 6.16 -0.49 19.91
CA PRO A 126 5.36 -1.36 19.03
C PRO A 126 4.38 -2.27 19.77
N ARG A 127 4.77 -2.75 20.97
CA ARG A 127 3.91 -3.61 21.82
C ARG A 127 2.71 -2.88 22.42
N ALA A 128 2.80 -1.57 22.64
CA ALA A 128 1.76 -0.76 23.27
C ALA A 128 0.91 0.01 22.25
N LEU A 129 1.53 0.46 21.15
CA LEU A 129 0.90 1.31 20.12
C LEU A 129 -0.31 0.62 19.46
N GLY A 130 -0.17 -0.63 19.04
CA GLY A 130 -1.26 -1.35 18.39
C GLY A 130 -2.51 -1.46 19.27
N PRO A 131 -2.42 -1.96 20.51
CA PRO A 131 -3.54 -1.96 21.47
C PRO A 131 -4.11 -0.57 21.78
N TYR A 132 -3.27 0.47 21.84
CA TYR A 132 -3.71 1.84 22.04
C TYR A 132 -4.56 2.35 20.87
N LEU A 133 -4.08 2.20 19.64
CA LEU A 133 -4.82 2.58 18.43
C LEU A 133 -6.12 1.79 18.29
N GLY A 134 -6.12 0.50 18.60
CA GLY A 134 -7.34 -0.31 18.60
C GLY A 134 -8.39 0.15 19.62
N ARG A 135 -7.99 0.72 20.78
CA ARG A 135 -8.91 1.36 21.71
C ARG A 135 -9.50 2.66 21.15
N LEU A 136 -8.67 3.49 20.52
CA LEU A 136 -9.13 4.73 19.89
C LEU A 136 -10.13 4.45 18.75
N ALA A 137 -9.86 3.44 17.93
CA ALA A 137 -10.73 3.06 16.82
C ALA A 137 -12.13 2.63 17.31
N ARG A 138 -12.23 1.89 18.42
CA ARG A 138 -13.51 1.43 18.98
C ARG A 138 -14.47 2.55 19.43
N HIS A 139 -13.98 3.76 19.60
CA HIS A 139 -14.79 4.92 19.95
C HIS A 139 -15.29 5.72 18.72
N ARG A 140 -14.94 5.28 17.53
CA ARG A 140 -15.44 5.87 16.28
C ARG A 140 -16.59 5.02 15.76
N ALA A 141 -17.57 5.66 15.14
CA ALA A 141 -18.60 4.95 14.42
C ALA A 141 -17.97 4.23 13.22
N ASP A 142 -18.37 2.98 13.01
CA ASP A 142 -17.98 2.24 11.82
C ASP A 142 -18.54 2.97 10.60
N GLN A 143 -17.73 3.08 9.57
CA GLN A 143 -18.14 3.72 8.33
C GLN A 143 -18.30 2.64 7.27
N GLU A 144 -19.55 2.38 6.90
CA GLU A 144 -19.82 1.48 5.78
C GLU A 144 -19.39 2.13 4.47
N MET A 145 -18.71 1.38 3.63
CA MET A 145 -18.28 1.80 2.31
C MET A 145 -18.94 0.95 1.24
N THR A 146 -19.37 1.61 0.18
CA THR A 146 -19.82 0.93 -1.04
C THR A 146 -18.65 0.27 -1.77
N VAL A 147 -18.92 -0.74 -2.60
CA VAL A 147 -17.89 -1.38 -3.44
C VAL A 147 -17.16 -0.35 -4.32
N ALA A 148 -17.87 0.68 -4.80
CA ALA A 148 -17.27 1.74 -5.61
C ALA A 148 -16.27 2.59 -4.80
N GLU A 149 -16.58 2.93 -3.56
CA GLU A 149 -15.66 3.65 -2.66
C GLU A 149 -14.46 2.78 -2.26
N LEU A 150 -14.70 1.48 -1.96
CA LEU A 150 -13.63 0.52 -1.71
C LEU A 150 -12.68 0.40 -2.90
N ARG A 151 -13.23 0.38 -4.12
CA ARG A 151 -12.43 0.37 -5.35
C ARG A 151 -11.57 1.63 -5.48
N GLN A 152 -12.11 2.81 -5.22
CA GLN A 152 -11.34 4.06 -5.26
C GLN A 152 -10.18 4.01 -4.25
N LEU A 153 -10.45 3.57 -3.02
CA LEU A 153 -9.42 3.43 -1.99
C LEU A 153 -8.36 2.39 -2.38
N ALA A 154 -8.78 1.25 -2.92
CA ALA A 154 -7.88 0.20 -3.39
C ALA A 154 -6.97 0.69 -4.52
N VAL A 155 -7.47 1.53 -5.44
CA VAL A 155 -6.65 2.18 -6.49
C VAL A 155 -5.55 3.06 -5.89
N VAL A 156 -5.86 3.83 -4.83
CA VAL A 156 -4.85 4.64 -4.13
C VAL A 156 -3.73 3.74 -3.58
N PHE A 157 -4.08 2.68 -2.86
CA PHE A 157 -3.08 1.74 -2.32
C PHE A 157 -2.32 1.00 -3.40
N ALA A 158 -2.99 0.53 -4.46
CA ALA A 158 -2.36 -0.10 -5.61
C ALA A 158 -1.29 0.81 -6.23
N THR A 159 -1.62 2.10 -6.43
CA THR A 159 -0.69 3.10 -6.97
C THR A 159 0.52 3.29 -6.06
N ILE A 160 0.33 3.31 -4.74
CA ILE A 160 1.44 3.43 -3.76
C ILE A 160 2.34 2.18 -3.82
N VAL A 161 1.74 0.98 -3.88
CA VAL A 161 2.49 -0.28 -3.97
C VAL A 161 3.26 -0.38 -5.27
N ASP A 162 2.60 -0.04 -6.38
CA ASP A 162 3.21 -0.09 -7.71
C ASP A 162 4.36 0.93 -7.85
N ALA A 163 4.27 2.08 -7.16
CA ALA A 163 5.32 3.09 -7.14
C ALA A 163 6.59 2.64 -6.36
N LYS A 164 6.48 1.64 -5.48
CA LYS A 164 7.66 1.04 -4.79
C LYS A 164 8.61 0.30 -5.71
N SER A 165 8.16 -0.09 -6.89
CA SER A 165 9.01 -0.79 -7.85
C SER A 165 8.88 -0.11 -9.21
N PRO A 166 9.99 0.37 -9.80
CA PRO A 166 9.97 1.02 -11.11
C PRO A 166 9.47 0.08 -12.23
N PHE A 167 9.25 -1.19 -11.89
CA PHE A 167 8.87 -2.25 -12.83
C PHE A 167 7.39 -2.62 -12.76
N THR A 168 6.63 -2.03 -11.83
CA THR A 168 5.23 -2.40 -11.57
C THR A 168 4.26 -1.24 -11.79
N ALA A 169 4.70 -0.16 -12.45
CA ALA A 169 3.79 0.93 -12.79
C ALA A 169 2.53 0.36 -13.46
N GLU A 170 1.36 0.63 -12.87
CA GLU A 170 0.05 0.15 -13.32
C GLU A 170 -0.17 -1.38 -13.28
N HIS A 171 0.74 -2.19 -12.69
CA HIS A 171 0.57 -3.64 -12.61
C HIS A 171 -0.74 -4.02 -11.94
N SER A 172 -0.96 -3.54 -10.74
CA SER A 172 -2.15 -3.88 -9.93
C SER A 172 -3.45 -3.43 -10.61
N LEU A 173 -3.45 -2.26 -11.26
CA LEU A 173 -4.58 -1.76 -12.03
C LEU A 173 -4.91 -2.68 -13.21
N ARG A 174 -3.90 -3.17 -13.91
CA ARG A 174 -4.09 -4.05 -15.07
C ARG A 174 -4.47 -5.47 -14.67
N VAL A 175 -3.92 -5.99 -13.57
CA VAL A 175 -4.36 -7.27 -12.98
C VAL A 175 -5.84 -7.19 -12.60
N ALA A 176 -6.26 -6.11 -11.96
CA ALA A 176 -7.65 -5.88 -11.59
C ALA A 176 -8.58 -5.82 -12.81
N ALA A 177 -8.14 -5.14 -13.88
CA ALA A 177 -8.92 -5.08 -15.13
C ALA A 177 -9.08 -6.45 -15.77
N VAL A 178 -8.04 -7.29 -15.80
CA VAL A 178 -8.13 -8.68 -16.28
C VAL A 178 -9.03 -9.51 -15.36
N ALA A 179 -8.85 -9.39 -14.04
CA ALA A 179 -9.65 -10.13 -13.06
C ALA A 179 -11.15 -9.80 -13.20
N ARG A 180 -11.49 -8.52 -13.39
CA ARG A 180 -12.89 -8.09 -13.63
C ARG A 180 -13.49 -8.74 -14.88
N ARG A 181 -12.73 -8.83 -15.99
CA ARG A 181 -13.19 -9.50 -17.21
C ARG A 181 -13.39 -10.99 -17.02
N LEU A 182 -12.49 -11.66 -16.31
CA LEU A 182 -12.64 -13.08 -15.99
C LEU A 182 -13.84 -13.34 -15.07
N ALA A 183 -14.10 -12.43 -14.12
CA ALA A 183 -15.25 -12.52 -13.22
C ALA A 183 -16.59 -12.35 -13.99
N ASP A 184 -16.63 -11.41 -14.95
CA ASP A 184 -17.78 -11.25 -15.86
C ASP A 184 -17.99 -12.48 -16.73
N ALA A 185 -16.93 -12.99 -17.35
CA ALA A 185 -16.96 -14.21 -18.16
C ALA A 185 -17.35 -15.47 -17.35
N ALA A 186 -17.10 -15.46 -16.05
CA ALA A 186 -17.53 -16.50 -15.11
C ALA A 186 -18.97 -16.28 -14.60
N HIS A 187 -19.66 -15.24 -15.07
CA HIS A 187 -21.03 -14.88 -14.66
C HIS A 187 -21.20 -14.60 -13.16
N LEU A 188 -20.19 -14.05 -12.51
CA LEU A 188 -20.34 -13.54 -11.16
C LEU A 188 -21.28 -12.32 -11.18
N ASP A 189 -22.03 -12.11 -10.10
CA ASP A 189 -22.84 -10.90 -9.97
C ASP A 189 -21.96 -9.63 -9.86
N GLU A 190 -22.57 -8.46 -10.09
CA GLU A 190 -21.84 -7.18 -10.18
C GLU A 190 -21.10 -6.82 -8.89
N GLU A 191 -21.69 -7.13 -7.73
CA GLU A 191 -21.07 -6.89 -6.43
C GLU A 191 -19.81 -7.78 -6.25
N ARG A 192 -19.94 -9.06 -6.54
CA ARG A 192 -18.83 -10.01 -6.42
C ARG A 192 -17.72 -9.74 -7.43
N GLN A 193 -18.08 -9.33 -8.67
CA GLN A 193 -17.09 -8.82 -9.65
C GLN A 193 -16.31 -7.62 -9.11
N GLY A 194 -17.00 -6.65 -8.46
CA GLY A 194 -16.37 -5.49 -7.85
C GLY A 194 -15.43 -5.86 -6.70
N LEU A 195 -15.83 -6.82 -5.86
CA LEU A 195 -14.98 -7.31 -4.75
C LEU A 195 -13.74 -8.07 -5.25
N VAL A 196 -13.87 -8.86 -6.34
CA VAL A 196 -12.73 -9.50 -7.02
C VAL A 196 -11.77 -8.46 -7.58
N GLU A 197 -12.29 -7.38 -8.18
CA GLU A 197 -11.48 -6.27 -8.65
C GLU A 197 -10.71 -5.60 -7.51
N VAL A 198 -11.36 -5.35 -6.36
CA VAL A 198 -10.72 -4.81 -5.16
C VAL A 198 -9.63 -5.76 -4.64
N ALA A 199 -9.89 -7.06 -4.56
CA ALA A 199 -8.91 -8.05 -4.14
C ALA A 199 -7.68 -8.07 -5.07
N ALA A 200 -7.90 -7.98 -6.38
CA ALA A 200 -6.84 -7.92 -7.38
C ALA A 200 -6.03 -6.61 -7.30
N LEU A 201 -6.66 -5.46 -7.00
CA LEU A 201 -5.94 -4.20 -6.73
C LEU A 201 -5.02 -4.30 -5.51
N LEU A 202 -5.42 -5.05 -4.51
CA LEU A 202 -4.72 -5.13 -3.21
C LEU A 202 -3.85 -6.38 -3.05
N HIS A 203 -3.76 -7.28 -4.06
CA HIS A 203 -3.06 -8.56 -3.94
C HIS A 203 -1.61 -8.42 -3.49
N ASP A 204 -0.96 -7.36 -3.89
CA ASP A 204 0.44 -7.05 -3.65
C ASP A 204 0.70 -6.05 -2.49
N ILE A 205 -0.32 -5.63 -1.73
CA ILE A 205 -0.17 -4.60 -0.68
C ILE A 205 0.89 -4.97 0.36
N GLY A 206 1.14 -6.24 0.59
CA GLY A 206 2.20 -6.73 1.47
C GLY A 206 3.61 -6.39 1.00
N LYS A 207 3.82 -6.01 -0.27
CA LYS A 207 5.11 -5.52 -0.78
C LYS A 207 5.57 -4.23 -0.10
N LEU A 208 4.66 -3.48 0.55
CA LEU A 208 5.03 -2.33 1.38
C LEU A 208 6.02 -2.67 2.50
N ARG A 209 6.08 -3.94 2.93
CA ARG A 209 7.03 -4.42 3.94
C ARG A 209 8.32 -4.99 3.38
N VAL A 210 8.45 -5.10 2.06
CA VAL A 210 9.67 -5.56 1.41
C VAL A 210 10.62 -4.37 1.24
N PRO A 211 11.90 -4.48 1.64
CA PRO A 211 12.88 -3.40 1.44
C PRO A 211 13.03 -3.02 -0.03
N ASP A 212 13.12 -1.72 -0.32
CA ASP A 212 13.19 -1.19 -1.70
C ASP A 212 14.42 -1.74 -2.44
N GLN A 213 15.58 -1.87 -1.76
CA GLN A 213 16.80 -2.45 -2.35
C GLN A 213 16.61 -3.88 -2.90
N ILE A 214 15.59 -4.60 -2.42
CA ILE A 214 15.26 -5.94 -2.92
C ILE A 214 14.31 -5.85 -4.11
N LEU A 215 13.29 -4.98 -4.03
CA LEU A 215 12.32 -4.80 -5.12
C LEU A 215 12.94 -4.15 -6.35
N GLU A 216 13.87 -3.22 -6.15
CA GLU A 216 14.57 -2.47 -7.21
C GLU A 216 15.83 -3.16 -7.71
N LYS A 217 16.21 -4.30 -7.14
CA LYS A 217 17.45 -4.98 -7.48
C LYS A 217 17.52 -5.29 -8.97
N PRO A 218 18.55 -4.74 -9.68
CA PRO A 218 18.77 -5.05 -11.08
C PRO A 218 19.35 -6.45 -11.20
N GLY A 219 18.52 -7.47 -11.35
CA GLY A 219 18.98 -8.84 -11.55
C GLY A 219 18.20 -9.91 -10.79
N LYS A 220 18.76 -11.12 -10.74
CA LYS A 220 18.12 -12.24 -10.05
C LYS A 220 18.25 -12.08 -8.54
N LEU A 221 17.15 -12.32 -7.83
CA LEU A 221 17.13 -12.39 -6.37
C LEU A 221 17.86 -13.67 -5.90
N ASP A 222 18.67 -13.55 -4.86
CA ASP A 222 19.19 -14.71 -4.16
C ASP A 222 18.11 -15.42 -3.32
N GLY A 223 18.49 -16.53 -2.66
CA GLY A 223 17.53 -17.32 -1.89
C GLY A 223 16.92 -16.55 -0.70
N LYS A 224 17.72 -15.70 -0.01
CA LYS A 224 17.25 -14.90 1.13
C LYS A 224 16.33 -13.75 0.68
N GLU A 225 16.71 -13.07 -0.38
CA GLU A 225 15.92 -12.00 -0.98
C GLU A 225 14.59 -12.55 -1.50
N ARG A 226 14.62 -13.70 -2.18
CA ARG A 226 13.41 -14.36 -2.67
C ARG A 226 12.46 -14.70 -1.51
N MET A 227 12.98 -15.26 -0.39
CA MET A 227 12.15 -15.54 0.79
C MET A 227 11.51 -14.28 1.36
N ARG A 228 12.23 -13.14 1.35
CA ARG A 228 11.67 -11.84 1.80
C ARG A 228 10.54 -11.36 0.88
N VAL A 229 10.71 -11.50 -0.43
CA VAL A 229 9.65 -11.16 -1.38
C VAL A 229 8.45 -12.11 -1.24
N THR A 230 8.67 -13.43 -1.14
CA THR A 230 7.61 -14.43 -0.96
C THR A 230 6.70 -14.12 0.22
N ARG A 231 7.23 -13.48 1.26
CA ARG A 231 6.48 -13.09 2.46
C ARG A 231 5.33 -12.11 2.17
N HIS A 232 5.39 -11.34 1.06
CA HIS A 232 4.37 -10.31 0.79
C HIS A 232 2.95 -10.88 0.77
N ALA A 233 2.73 -12.10 0.30
CA ALA A 233 1.40 -12.69 0.26
C ALA A 233 0.83 -12.92 1.68
N PHE A 234 1.67 -13.34 2.64
CA PHE A 234 1.29 -13.42 4.05
C PHE A 234 1.05 -12.03 4.64
N ASP A 235 1.91 -11.06 4.34
CA ASP A 235 1.74 -9.68 4.79
C ASP A 235 0.49 -9.02 4.21
N THR A 236 0.10 -9.36 2.96
CA THR A 236 -1.18 -8.97 2.36
C THR A 236 -2.35 -9.46 3.22
N TRP A 237 -2.38 -10.75 3.58
CA TRP A 237 -3.39 -11.27 4.47
C TRP A 237 -3.40 -10.57 5.83
N GLN A 238 -2.22 -10.36 6.44
CA GLN A 238 -2.05 -9.69 7.73
C GLN A 238 -2.58 -8.26 7.74
N ILE A 239 -2.48 -7.55 6.63
CA ILE A 239 -2.97 -6.18 6.49
C ILE A 239 -4.49 -6.19 6.31
N LEU A 240 -4.99 -6.95 5.33
CA LEU A 240 -6.39 -6.92 4.94
C LEU A 240 -7.32 -7.60 5.94
N SER A 241 -6.90 -8.70 6.59
CA SER A 241 -7.71 -9.42 7.58
C SER A 241 -7.99 -8.64 8.87
N ARG A 242 -7.41 -7.45 9.04
CA ARG A 242 -7.68 -6.54 10.18
C ARG A 242 -8.83 -5.57 9.91
N ILE A 243 -9.35 -5.56 8.70
CA ILE A 243 -10.43 -4.69 8.26
C ILE A 243 -11.70 -5.53 8.32
N ASP A 244 -12.67 -5.11 9.13
CA ASP A 244 -13.94 -5.80 9.27
C ASP A 244 -14.67 -5.84 7.91
N GLY A 245 -15.17 -7.01 7.54
CA GLY A 245 -15.80 -7.27 6.23
C GLY A 245 -14.82 -7.63 5.09
N PHE A 246 -13.52 -7.65 5.33
CA PHE A 246 -12.51 -8.00 4.31
C PHE A 246 -12.06 -9.47 4.35
N GLU A 247 -12.67 -10.31 5.19
CA GLU A 247 -12.20 -11.69 5.45
C GLU A 247 -12.11 -12.54 4.17
N GLU A 248 -13.08 -12.41 3.25
CA GLU A 248 -13.03 -13.10 1.96
C GLU A 248 -12.03 -12.48 1.01
N MET A 249 -12.07 -11.16 0.82
CA MET A 249 -11.16 -10.44 -0.06
C MET A 249 -9.70 -10.60 0.37
N ALA A 250 -9.43 -10.64 1.69
CA ALA A 250 -8.09 -10.88 2.23
C ALA A 250 -7.54 -12.25 1.79
N ARG A 251 -8.39 -13.28 1.76
CA ARG A 251 -8.02 -14.60 1.23
C ARG A 251 -7.80 -14.56 -0.27
N TRP A 252 -8.71 -13.94 -1.02
CA TRP A 252 -8.58 -13.87 -2.48
C TRP A 252 -7.28 -13.14 -2.90
N ALA A 253 -6.98 -12.04 -2.24
CA ALA A 253 -5.75 -11.28 -2.46
C ALA A 253 -4.49 -12.05 -2.04
N ALA A 254 -4.49 -12.67 -0.86
CA ALA A 254 -3.31 -13.32 -0.31
C ALA A 254 -2.99 -14.70 -0.93
N TYR A 255 -3.98 -15.36 -1.54
CA TYR A 255 -3.83 -16.72 -2.08
C TYR A 255 -3.44 -16.74 -3.57
N HIS A 256 -3.16 -15.61 -4.20
CA HIS A 256 -2.82 -15.53 -5.62
C HIS A 256 -1.55 -16.32 -6.01
N HIS A 257 -0.73 -16.73 -5.06
CA HIS A 257 0.43 -17.61 -5.28
C HIS A 257 0.21 -19.05 -4.82
N GLU A 258 -1.00 -19.40 -4.38
CA GLU A 258 -1.35 -20.77 -4.09
C GLU A 258 -1.66 -21.53 -5.39
N TRP A 259 -1.42 -22.84 -5.39
CA TRP A 259 -1.64 -23.70 -6.55
C TRP A 259 -2.84 -24.63 -6.35
N VAL A 260 -3.63 -24.80 -7.39
CA VAL A 260 -4.83 -25.66 -7.35
C VAL A 260 -4.48 -27.07 -6.87
N ARG A 261 -3.35 -27.64 -7.34
CA ARG A 261 -2.85 -28.96 -6.90
C ARG A 261 -2.18 -28.97 -5.53
N GLY A 262 -1.93 -27.80 -4.93
CA GLY A 262 -1.09 -27.64 -3.76
C GLY A 262 0.39 -27.42 -4.10
N GLY A 263 1.17 -27.00 -3.10
CA GLY A 263 2.59 -26.65 -3.24
C GLY A 263 2.85 -25.19 -3.61
N GLY A 264 1.82 -24.35 -3.58
CA GLY A 264 1.94 -22.89 -3.59
C GLY A 264 2.37 -22.35 -2.23
N TYR A 265 2.27 -21.06 -2.05
CA TYR A 265 2.64 -20.36 -0.81
C TYR A 265 1.70 -19.17 -0.56
N PRO A 266 1.60 -18.63 0.67
CA PRO A 266 2.34 -18.98 1.88
C PRO A 266 1.61 -19.98 2.79
N PHE A 267 0.33 -20.31 2.53
CA PHE A 267 -0.52 -21.09 3.44
C PHE A 267 -0.59 -22.58 3.07
N GLY A 268 -0.21 -22.95 1.83
CA GLY A 268 -0.27 -24.31 1.33
C GLY A 268 -1.70 -24.80 1.09
N VAL A 269 -2.66 -23.90 0.90
CA VAL A 269 -4.04 -24.25 0.57
C VAL A 269 -4.14 -24.80 -0.86
N SER A 270 -5.11 -25.66 -1.13
CA SER A 270 -5.26 -26.30 -2.43
C SER A 270 -6.69 -26.78 -2.68
N GLY A 271 -6.98 -27.15 -3.92
CA GLY A 271 -8.24 -27.77 -4.31
C GLY A 271 -9.47 -26.95 -3.90
N LYS A 272 -10.40 -27.58 -3.17
CA LYS A 272 -11.65 -26.93 -2.74
C LYS A 272 -11.46 -25.83 -1.68
N ASP A 273 -10.35 -25.85 -0.96
CA ASP A 273 -10.05 -24.85 0.08
C ASP A 273 -9.48 -23.56 -0.54
N LEU A 274 -9.04 -23.62 -1.80
CA LEU A 274 -8.66 -22.47 -2.61
C LEU A 274 -9.89 -21.97 -3.39
N GLY A 275 -10.54 -20.94 -2.87
CA GLY A 275 -11.77 -20.36 -3.44
C GLY A 275 -11.61 -19.95 -4.92
N PRO A 276 -12.70 -19.96 -5.70
CA PRO A 276 -12.65 -19.65 -7.13
C PRO A 276 -12.11 -18.22 -7.41
N GLU A 277 -12.43 -17.25 -6.58
CA GLU A 277 -11.97 -15.86 -6.75
C GLU A 277 -10.44 -15.74 -6.59
N ALA A 278 -9.85 -16.44 -5.62
CA ALA A 278 -8.41 -16.48 -5.45
C ALA A 278 -7.71 -17.11 -6.68
N ARG A 279 -8.29 -18.18 -7.23
CA ARG A 279 -7.80 -18.85 -8.45
C ARG A 279 -7.91 -17.95 -9.68
N LEU A 280 -9.00 -17.16 -9.75
CA LEU A 280 -9.21 -16.18 -10.79
C LEU A 280 -8.16 -15.06 -10.72
N VAL A 281 -7.91 -14.50 -9.51
CA VAL A 281 -6.86 -13.47 -9.31
C VAL A 281 -5.49 -14.01 -9.70
N ALA A 282 -5.16 -15.26 -9.34
CA ALA A 282 -3.89 -15.90 -9.72
C ALA A 282 -3.71 -15.99 -11.26
N VAL A 283 -4.76 -16.32 -12.01
CA VAL A 283 -4.72 -16.36 -13.49
C VAL A 283 -4.50 -14.95 -14.05
N ALA A 284 -5.19 -13.93 -13.50
CA ALA A 284 -5.07 -12.55 -13.93
C ALA A 284 -3.66 -12.00 -13.67
N ASP A 285 -3.09 -12.25 -12.49
CA ASP A 285 -1.75 -11.82 -12.12
C ASP A 285 -0.69 -12.45 -13.05
N VAL A 286 -0.70 -13.77 -13.19
CA VAL A 286 0.26 -14.46 -14.05
C VAL A 286 0.16 -13.97 -15.50
N PHE A 287 -1.05 -13.82 -16.04
CA PHE A 287 -1.24 -13.32 -17.41
C PHE A 287 -0.67 -11.91 -17.57
N GLN A 288 -1.05 -10.99 -16.69
CA GLN A 288 -0.57 -9.61 -16.75
C GLN A 288 0.96 -9.54 -16.58
N ALA A 289 1.54 -10.30 -15.64
CA ALA A 289 2.99 -10.33 -15.42
C ALA A 289 3.78 -10.84 -16.63
N LEU A 290 3.21 -11.75 -17.45
CA LEU A 290 3.80 -12.21 -18.71
C LEU A 290 3.66 -11.18 -19.83
N ARG A 291 2.60 -10.36 -19.79
CA ARG A 291 2.28 -9.35 -20.80
C ARG A 291 2.82 -7.96 -20.47
N GLN A 292 3.51 -7.78 -19.34
CA GLN A 292 4.14 -6.54 -18.95
C GLN A 292 5.58 -6.44 -19.45
N ASP A 293 5.98 -5.25 -19.93
CA ASP A 293 7.38 -4.92 -20.16
C ASP A 293 8.13 -4.85 -18.84
N ARG A 294 9.28 -5.52 -18.76
CA ARG A 294 10.18 -5.45 -17.60
C ARG A 294 11.57 -5.01 -18.08
N PRO A 295 12.38 -4.32 -17.24
CA PRO A 295 13.68 -3.77 -17.68
C PRO A 295 14.63 -4.78 -18.30
N TYR A 296 14.50 -6.04 -17.90
CA TYR A 296 15.37 -7.12 -18.35
C TYR A 296 14.69 -8.04 -19.38
N ARG A 297 13.42 -7.80 -19.68
CA ARG A 297 12.63 -8.62 -20.59
C ARG A 297 11.48 -7.81 -21.17
N GLY A 298 11.50 -7.58 -22.47
CA GLY A 298 10.34 -7.04 -23.16
C GLY A 298 9.10 -7.91 -22.98
N ARG A 299 7.94 -7.35 -23.26
CA ARG A 299 6.64 -8.02 -23.29
C ARG A 299 6.76 -9.36 -24.03
N MET A 300 6.35 -10.44 -23.37
CA MET A 300 6.36 -11.76 -24.00
C MET A 300 5.33 -11.80 -25.15
N PRO A 301 5.64 -12.37 -26.32
CA PRO A 301 4.62 -12.55 -27.38
C PRO A 301 3.39 -13.27 -26.84
N LEU A 302 2.18 -12.86 -27.25
CA LEU A 302 0.92 -13.38 -26.70
C LEU A 302 0.84 -14.90 -26.79
N SER A 303 1.18 -15.49 -27.93
CA SER A 303 1.17 -16.95 -28.10
C SER A 303 2.10 -17.68 -27.14
N VAL A 304 3.26 -17.09 -26.83
CA VAL A 304 4.23 -17.67 -25.88
C VAL A 304 3.70 -17.55 -24.43
N ALA A 305 3.12 -16.40 -24.09
CA ALA A 305 2.50 -16.19 -22.77
C ALA A 305 1.35 -17.19 -22.52
N LEU A 306 0.48 -17.39 -23.51
CA LEU A 306 -0.60 -18.37 -23.44
C LEU A 306 -0.06 -19.80 -23.28
N GLY A 307 0.97 -20.18 -24.05
CA GLY A 307 1.60 -21.50 -23.89
C GLY A 307 2.17 -21.74 -22.48
N HIS A 308 2.71 -20.71 -21.82
CA HIS A 308 3.14 -20.82 -20.43
C HIS A 308 1.96 -21.01 -19.47
N ILE A 309 0.87 -20.26 -19.66
CA ILE A 309 -0.33 -20.36 -18.85
C ILE A 309 -0.98 -21.75 -18.99
N ASP A 310 -1.10 -22.25 -20.21
CA ASP A 310 -1.62 -23.58 -20.51
C ASP A 310 -0.78 -24.67 -19.82
N ALA A 311 0.56 -24.56 -19.89
CA ALA A 311 1.45 -25.46 -19.18
C ALA A 311 1.24 -25.42 -17.66
N MET A 312 1.06 -24.23 -17.07
CA MET A 312 0.77 -24.07 -15.64
C MET A 312 -0.61 -24.65 -15.25
N ALA A 313 -1.60 -24.56 -16.12
CA ALA A 313 -2.90 -25.19 -15.90
C ALA A 313 -2.79 -26.72 -15.95
N VAL A 314 -2.09 -27.29 -16.94
CA VAL A 314 -1.82 -28.74 -17.03
C VAL A 314 -1.05 -29.24 -15.81
N GLU A 315 -0.11 -28.45 -15.29
CA GLU A 315 0.62 -28.76 -14.07
C GLU A 315 -0.23 -28.60 -12.80
N GLY A 316 -1.47 -28.10 -12.89
CA GLY A 316 -2.35 -27.85 -11.76
C GLY A 316 -1.91 -26.67 -10.87
N LYS A 317 -1.09 -25.77 -11.39
CA LYS A 317 -0.71 -24.51 -10.73
C LYS A 317 -1.80 -23.46 -10.87
N LEU A 318 -2.38 -23.34 -12.06
CA LEU A 318 -3.50 -22.47 -12.35
C LEU A 318 -4.77 -23.28 -12.56
N ASP A 319 -5.91 -22.62 -12.43
CA ASP A 319 -7.22 -23.21 -12.68
C ASP A 319 -7.52 -23.25 -14.19
N GLY A 320 -7.72 -24.46 -14.74
CA GLY A 320 -7.96 -24.67 -16.15
C GLY A 320 -9.27 -24.06 -16.65
N ASP A 321 -10.28 -23.92 -15.79
CA ASP A 321 -11.56 -23.31 -16.16
C ASP A 321 -11.37 -21.81 -16.39
N PHE A 322 -10.67 -21.11 -15.47
CA PHE A 322 -10.35 -19.68 -15.66
C PHE A 322 -9.35 -19.44 -16.81
N VAL A 323 -8.41 -20.34 -17.04
CA VAL A 323 -7.54 -20.28 -18.25
C VAL A 323 -8.38 -20.43 -19.52
N SER A 324 -9.40 -21.30 -19.52
CA SER A 324 -10.32 -21.42 -20.65
C SER A 324 -11.17 -20.16 -20.86
N LEU A 325 -11.57 -19.47 -19.79
CA LEU A 325 -12.24 -18.16 -19.86
C LEU A 325 -11.32 -17.10 -20.45
N LEU A 326 -10.05 -17.06 -20.03
CA LEU A 326 -9.03 -16.17 -20.60
C LEU A 326 -8.90 -16.35 -22.12
N HIS A 327 -8.83 -17.61 -22.60
CA HIS A 327 -8.77 -17.90 -24.03
C HIS A 327 -10.01 -17.43 -24.78
N ARG A 328 -11.21 -17.58 -24.20
CA ARG A 328 -12.47 -17.16 -24.81
C ARG A 328 -12.56 -15.65 -25.00
N ASP A 329 -12.02 -14.86 -24.08
CA ASP A 329 -12.01 -13.39 -24.15
C ASP A 329 -10.59 -12.83 -24.28
N ILE A 330 -9.75 -13.52 -25.05
CA ILE A 330 -8.33 -13.15 -25.14
C ILE A 330 -8.08 -11.73 -25.63
N VAL A 331 -8.92 -11.24 -26.54
CA VAL A 331 -8.80 -9.86 -27.08
C VAL A 331 -9.06 -8.84 -25.98
N GLY A 332 -10.11 -9.03 -25.20
CA GLY A 332 -10.44 -8.13 -24.11
C GLY A 332 -9.45 -8.23 -22.94
N CYS A 333 -9.04 -9.45 -22.59
CA CYS A 333 -8.02 -9.65 -21.53
C CYS A 333 -6.65 -9.08 -21.95
N GLU A 334 -6.25 -9.20 -23.22
CA GLU A 334 -5.02 -8.60 -23.74
C GLU A 334 -5.07 -7.07 -23.67
N ALA A 335 -6.16 -6.46 -24.12
CA ALA A 335 -6.36 -5.01 -24.01
C ALA A 335 -6.30 -4.56 -22.54
N ALA A 336 -6.96 -5.26 -21.62
CA ALA A 336 -6.91 -4.98 -20.18
C ALA A 336 -5.49 -5.10 -19.61
N ALA A 337 -4.76 -6.17 -19.97
CA ALA A 337 -3.41 -6.43 -19.47
C ALA A 337 -2.38 -5.42 -19.98
N THR A 338 -2.57 -4.84 -21.16
CA THR A 338 -1.59 -3.97 -21.82
C THR A 338 -1.99 -2.50 -21.84
N GLY A 339 -3.27 -2.19 -21.59
CA GLY A 339 -3.83 -0.84 -21.68
C GLY A 339 -3.94 -0.33 -23.12
N ALA A 340 -4.05 -1.22 -24.09
CA ALA A 340 -4.15 -0.91 -25.52
C ALA A 340 -5.61 -0.69 -25.91
#